data_7a62a63a8bddd13e87d1d2aea954d8aa
#
_entry.id   7a62a63a8bddd13e87d1d2aea954d8aa
#
_cell.length_a   1.000
_cell.length_b   1.000
_cell.length_c   1.000
_cell.angle_alpha   90.00
_cell.angle_beta   90.00
_cell.angle_gamma   90.00
#
_symmetry.space_group_name_H-M   'P 1'
#
loop_
_entity.id
_entity.type
_entity.pdbx_description
1 polymer ?
#
loop_
_entity_poly.entity_id
_entity_poly.type
_entity_poly.pdbx_seq_one_letter_code
_entity_poly.pdbx_strand_id
1 'polypeptide(L)'
;MKKKVLLLLGPNLNLVGIREKSVYGEVNAETIEDNVKKYGESIGIEVTVFQSNWEGALIDEIHKAHTVYDAVIINPGALTHYSYALHDAIKGVSIPFIEVHMSNIHQREEFRHKSVTAPACVGQIAGFGAKGYELALSYIAETEL
;
A
#
# COMPACT_ATOMS: atom_id res chain seq x y z
N MET A 1 -6.56 13.73 18.34
CA MET A 1 -5.47 13.86 17.37
C MET A 1 -5.69 12.92 16.20
N LYS A 2 -5.35 13.37 15.01
CA LYS A 2 -5.44 12.53 13.82
C LYS A 2 -4.36 11.47 13.82
N LYS A 3 -4.70 10.26 13.38
CA LYS A 3 -3.70 9.25 13.07
C LYS A 3 -2.97 9.64 11.80
N LYS A 4 -1.69 9.33 11.72
CA LYS A 4 -0.87 9.58 10.53
C LYS A 4 -0.57 8.26 9.86
N VAL A 5 -0.91 8.17 8.58
CA VAL A 5 -0.72 6.95 7.80
C VAL A 5 0.06 7.26 6.53
N LEU A 6 1.06 6.44 6.25
CA LEU A 6 1.80 6.49 5.00
C LEU A 6 1.17 5.50 4.02
N LEU A 7 0.82 5.99 2.83
CA LEU A 7 0.48 5.13 1.69
C LEU A 7 1.74 4.98 0.85
N LEU A 8 2.34 3.81 0.88
CA LEU A 8 3.62 3.52 0.24
C LEU A 8 3.37 2.69 -1.01
N LEU A 9 3.68 3.27 -2.17
CA LEU A 9 3.38 2.69 -3.47
C LEU A 9 4.67 2.32 -4.22
N GLY A 10 4.75 1.10 -4.68
CA GLY A 10 5.94 0.55 -5.34
C GLY A 10 6.00 0.79 -6.84
N PRO A 11 6.89 0.03 -7.51
CA PRO A 11 7.20 0.24 -8.93
C PRO A 11 5.98 0.18 -9.83
N ASN A 12 5.98 1.06 -10.81
CA ASN A 12 5.00 1.16 -11.88
C ASN A 12 3.61 1.65 -11.46
N LEU A 13 3.38 1.90 -10.17
CA LEU A 13 2.06 2.39 -9.71
C LEU A 13 1.81 3.84 -10.10
N ASN A 14 2.85 4.57 -10.49
CA ASN A 14 2.72 5.88 -11.12
C ASN A 14 2.08 5.80 -12.52
N LEU A 15 2.02 4.61 -13.12
CA LEU A 15 1.47 4.40 -14.46
C LEU A 15 0.01 3.96 -14.47
N VAL A 16 -0.65 3.92 -13.33
CA VAL A 16 -2.07 3.55 -13.26
C VAL A 16 -2.90 4.53 -14.10
N GLY A 17 -3.76 3.98 -14.96
CA GLY A 17 -4.55 4.77 -15.91
C GLY A 17 -3.89 4.93 -17.27
N ILE A 18 -2.60 4.61 -17.40
CA ILE A 18 -1.86 4.67 -18.65
C ILE A 18 -1.70 3.28 -19.25
N ARG A 19 -1.49 2.27 -18.41
CA ARG A 19 -1.32 0.89 -18.83
C ARG A 19 -2.26 -0.05 -18.07
N GLU A 20 -2.48 -1.25 -18.63
CA GLU A 20 -3.26 -2.31 -17.99
C GLU A 20 -4.64 -1.86 -17.49
N LYS A 21 -5.35 -1.08 -18.31
CA LYS A 21 -6.69 -0.58 -17.95
C LYS A 21 -7.67 -1.68 -17.61
N SER A 22 -7.52 -2.85 -18.22
CA SER A 22 -8.35 -4.02 -17.90
C SER A 22 -8.16 -4.51 -16.47
N VAL A 23 -7.01 -4.20 -15.85
CA VAL A 23 -6.69 -4.59 -14.47
C VAL A 23 -7.02 -3.48 -13.48
N TYR A 24 -6.67 -2.23 -13.82
CA TYR A 24 -6.74 -1.10 -12.90
C TYR A 24 -7.91 -0.14 -13.16
N GLY A 25 -8.63 -0.32 -14.28
CA GLY A 25 -9.77 0.53 -14.63
C GLY A 25 -9.39 1.86 -15.27
N GLU A 26 -10.32 2.80 -15.24
CA GLU A 26 -10.18 4.10 -15.90
C GLU A 26 -9.55 5.20 -15.02
N VAL A 27 -9.36 4.94 -13.71
CA VAL A 27 -8.78 5.93 -12.80
C VAL A 27 -7.26 6.01 -12.98
N ASN A 28 -6.70 7.18 -12.71
CA ASN A 28 -5.25 7.39 -12.77
C ASN A 28 -4.66 7.56 -11.37
N ALA A 29 -3.33 7.52 -11.29
CA ALA A 29 -2.62 7.57 -10.01
C ALA A 29 -2.96 8.82 -9.19
N GLU A 30 -3.00 9.99 -9.84
CA GLU A 30 -3.29 11.24 -9.15
C GLU A 30 -4.68 11.25 -8.54
N THR A 31 -5.68 10.79 -9.29
CA THR A 31 -7.06 10.71 -8.81
C THR A 31 -7.16 9.76 -7.61
N ILE A 32 -6.48 8.63 -7.68
CA ILE A 32 -6.44 7.65 -6.59
C ILE A 32 -5.86 8.30 -5.33
N GLU A 33 -4.72 8.97 -5.45
CA GLU A 33 -4.08 9.63 -4.31
C GLU A 33 -5.02 10.66 -3.67
N ASP A 34 -5.65 11.50 -4.50
CA ASP A 34 -6.56 12.53 -4.01
C ASP A 34 -7.74 11.92 -3.26
N ASN A 35 -8.33 10.86 -3.83
CA ASN A 35 -9.49 10.20 -3.23
C ASN A 35 -9.13 9.53 -1.90
N VAL A 36 -7.96 8.89 -1.83
CA VAL A 36 -7.50 8.25 -0.60
C VAL A 36 -7.27 9.28 0.51
N LYS A 37 -6.63 10.41 0.16
CA LYS A 37 -6.42 11.50 1.11
C LYS A 37 -7.74 12.08 1.64
N LYS A 38 -8.70 12.30 0.74
CA LYS A 38 -10.02 12.82 1.11
C LYS A 38 -10.76 11.84 2.02
N TYR A 39 -10.71 10.57 1.68
CA TYR A 39 -11.36 9.55 2.52
C TYR A 39 -10.72 9.52 3.91
N GLY A 40 -9.40 9.53 3.98
CA GLY A 40 -8.67 9.59 5.24
C GLY A 40 -9.13 10.75 6.10
N GLU A 41 -9.16 11.96 5.52
CA GLU A 41 -9.61 13.16 6.24
C GLU A 41 -11.02 12.97 6.81
N SER A 42 -11.91 12.35 6.04
CA SER A 42 -13.29 12.14 6.47
C SER A 42 -13.43 11.22 7.68
N ILE A 43 -12.42 10.39 7.97
CA ILE A 43 -12.42 9.46 9.09
C ILE A 43 -11.32 9.74 10.12
N GLY A 44 -10.72 10.94 10.07
CA GLY A 44 -9.74 11.36 11.09
C GLY A 44 -8.32 10.86 10.86
N ILE A 45 -7.95 10.59 9.62
CA ILE A 45 -6.61 10.13 9.26
C ILE A 45 -5.93 11.13 8.32
N GLU A 46 -4.70 11.51 8.64
CA GLU A 46 -3.85 12.28 7.74
C GLU A 46 -3.02 11.31 6.91
N VAL A 47 -3.24 11.28 5.60
CA VAL A 47 -2.55 10.37 4.69
C VAL A 47 -1.45 11.12 3.94
N THR A 48 -0.25 10.55 3.96
CA THR A 48 0.86 11.00 3.13
C THR A 48 1.16 9.89 2.12
N VAL A 49 1.39 10.25 0.87
CA VAL A 49 1.66 9.29 -0.20
C VAL A 49 3.11 9.40 -0.65
N PHE A 50 3.78 8.27 -0.76
CA PHE A 50 5.10 8.19 -1.36
C PHE A 50 5.12 7.05 -2.37
N GLN A 51 5.52 7.34 -3.60
CA GLN A 51 5.63 6.34 -4.67
C GLN A 51 7.07 6.32 -5.18
N SER A 52 7.61 5.14 -5.41
CA SER A 52 8.93 5.01 -6.01
C SER A 52 9.05 3.72 -6.81
N ASN A 53 9.85 3.79 -7.87
CA ASN A 53 10.22 2.62 -8.66
C ASN A 53 11.48 1.95 -8.10
N TRP A 54 12.08 2.50 -7.06
CA TRP A 54 13.34 2.01 -6.49
C TRP A 54 13.09 1.28 -5.19
N GLU A 55 13.47 0.02 -5.13
CA GLU A 55 13.32 -0.80 -3.93
C GLU A 55 13.99 -0.16 -2.71
N GLY A 56 15.22 0.33 -2.87
CA GLY A 56 15.95 0.98 -1.78
C GLY A 56 15.24 2.21 -1.25
N ALA A 57 14.62 3.00 -2.13
CA ALA A 57 13.87 4.18 -1.69
C ALA A 57 12.66 3.79 -0.84
N LEU A 58 11.99 2.70 -1.20
CA LEU A 58 10.87 2.19 -0.42
C LEU A 58 11.34 1.71 0.96
N ILE A 59 12.46 1.01 1.00
CA ILE A 59 13.06 0.53 2.26
C ILE A 59 13.42 1.72 3.16
N ASP A 60 14.04 2.75 2.60
CA ASP A 60 14.39 3.94 3.37
C ASP A 60 13.16 4.63 3.93
N GLU A 61 12.06 4.68 3.17
CA GLU A 61 10.80 5.25 3.66
C GLU A 61 10.20 4.41 4.78
N ILE A 62 10.32 3.09 4.71
CA ILE A 62 9.88 2.21 5.80
C ILE A 62 10.65 2.51 7.08
N HIS A 63 11.98 2.69 6.98
CA HIS A 63 12.78 3.01 8.14
C HIS A 63 12.39 4.35 8.78
N LYS A 64 12.09 5.35 7.95
CA LYS A 64 11.62 6.66 8.44
C LYS A 64 10.24 6.58 9.06
N ALA A 65 9.38 5.73 8.51
CA ALA A 65 7.99 5.60 8.95
C ALA A 65 7.89 5.20 10.41
N HIS A 66 8.86 4.46 10.91
CA HIS A 66 8.89 3.98 12.28
C HIS A 66 8.66 5.07 13.33
N THR A 67 9.16 6.29 13.08
CA THR A 67 9.06 7.39 14.04
C THR A 67 8.09 8.49 13.62
N VAL A 68 7.48 8.37 12.44
CA VAL A 68 6.65 9.44 11.88
C VAL A 68 5.18 9.07 11.78
N TYR A 69 4.88 7.81 11.47
CA TYR A 69 3.53 7.35 11.19
C TYR A 69 3.03 6.35 12.20
N ASP A 70 1.71 6.26 12.32
CA ASP A 70 1.06 5.28 13.19
C ASP A 70 0.86 3.94 12.50
N ALA A 71 0.77 3.96 11.18
CA ALA A 71 0.59 2.76 10.36
C ALA A 71 1.02 3.05 8.91
N VAL A 72 1.24 1.98 8.16
CA VAL A 72 1.57 2.07 6.73
C VAL A 72 0.63 1.17 5.95
N ILE A 73 0.11 1.71 4.84
CA ILE A 73 -0.59 0.91 3.82
C ILE A 73 0.43 0.77 2.69
N ILE A 74 0.76 -0.46 2.34
CA ILE A 74 1.79 -0.70 1.33
C ILE A 74 1.21 -1.47 0.15
N ASN A 75 1.45 -0.94 -1.06
CA ASN A 75 1.26 -1.69 -2.29
C ASN A 75 2.63 -1.81 -2.95
N PRO A 76 3.32 -2.93 -2.75
CA PRO A 76 4.69 -3.08 -3.25
C PRO A 76 4.80 -3.25 -4.76
N GLY A 77 3.67 -3.33 -5.46
CA GLY A 77 3.68 -3.71 -6.87
C GLY A 77 4.23 -5.12 -7.04
N ALA A 78 4.97 -5.35 -8.10
CA ALA A 78 5.54 -6.68 -8.36
C ALA A 78 6.61 -7.11 -7.34
N LEU A 79 7.16 -6.17 -6.58
CA LEU A 79 8.13 -6.51 -5.52
C LEU A 79 7.52 -7.42 -4.47
N THR A 80 6.20 -7.42 -4.33
CA THR A 80 5.49 -8.29 -3.38
C THR A 80 5.79 -9.77 -3.61
N HIS A 81 6.12 -10.14 -4.85
CA HIS A 81 6.29 -11.55 -5.22
C HIS A 81 7.70 -12.09 -4.96
N TYR A 82 8.68 -11.21 -4.74
CA TYR A 82 10.07 -11.67 -4.63
C TYR A 82 10.99 -10.82 -3.74
N SER A 83 10.54 -9.69 -3.19
CA SER A 83 11.43 -8.85 -2.41
C SER A 83 11.49 -9.29 -0.95
N TYR A 84 12.47 -10.12 -0.64
CA TYR A 84 12.76 -10.48 0.74
C TYR A 84 13.33 -9.31 1.53
N ALA A 85 14.06 -8.41 0.85
CA ALA A 85 14.60 -7.21 1.49
C ALA A 85 13.46 -6.30 2.00
N LEU A 86 12.38 -6.19 1.21
CA LEU A 86 11.22 -5.40 1.61
C LEU A 86 10.49 -6.08 2.78
N HIS A 87 10.34 -7.40 2.73
CA HIS A 87 9.80 -8.18 3.85
C HIS A 87 10.57 -7.88 5.14
N ASP A 88 11.90 -7.94 5.06
CA ASP A 88 12.76 -7.72 6.23
C ASP A 88 12.64 -6.29 6.77
N ALA A 89 12.52 -5.30 5.87
CA ALA A 89 12.34 -3.91 6.29
C ALA A 89 11.04 -3.73 7.08
N ILE A 90 9.94 -4.33 6.59
CA ILE A 90 8.65 -4.29 7.27
C ILE A 90 8.74 -4.92 8.66
N LYS A 91 9.36 -6.09 8.75
CA LYS A 91 9.56 -6.79 10.03
C LYS A 91 10.47 -6.01 10.99
N GLY A 92 11.35 -5.19 10.45
CA GLY A 92 12.34 -4.47 11.24
C GLY A 92 11.81 -3.24 11.97
N VAL A 93 10.61 -2.78 11.65
CA VAL A 93 10.00 -1.62 12.29
C VAL A 93 8.78 -2.04 13.10
N SER A 94 8.40 -1.21 14.09
CA SER A 94 7.41 -1.61 15.09
C SER A 94 5.99 -1.14 14.79
N ILE A 95 5.75 -0.48 13.66
CA ILE A 95 4.41 -0.02 13.31
C ILE A 95 3.71 -1.03 12.39
N PRO A 96 2.37 -1.12 12.44
CA PRO A 96 1.64 -2.09 11.62
C PRO A 96 1.59 -1.68 10.16
N PHE A 97 1.69 -2.70 9.29
CA PHE A 97 1.55 -2.56 7.84
C PHE A 97 0.35 -3.36 7.36
N ILE A 98 -0.40 -2.79 6.43
CA ILE A 98 -1.46 -3.49 5.71
C ILE A 98 -1.07 -3.48 4.23
N GLU A 99 -1.00 -4.67 3.62
CA GLU A 99 -0.67 -4.79 2.21
C GLU A 99 -1.96 -4.70 1.37
N VAL A 100 -1.92 -3.89 0.32
CA VAL A 100 -3.06 -3.71 -0.58
C VAL A 100 -2.62 -3.92 -2.02
N HIS A 101 -3.39 -4.71 -2.77
CA HIS A 101 -3.27 -4.85 -4.21
C HIS A 101 -4.60 -4.47 -4.84
N MET A 102 -4.56 -3.65 -5.89
CA MET A 102 -5.78 -3.23 -6.58
C MET A 102 -6.39 -4.39 -7.35
N SER A 103 -5.55 -5.19 -8.02
CA SER A 103 -6.02 -6.36 -8.77
C SER A 103 -6.24 -7.55 -7.85
N ASN A 104 -7.08 -8.49 -8.32
CA ASN A 104 -7.16 -9.80 -7.68
C ASN A 104 -5.98 -10.62 -8.19
N ILE A 105 -4.92 -10.69 -7.38
CA ILE A 105 -3.67 -11.37 -7.77
C ILE A 105 -3.87 -12.84 -8.08
N HIS A 106 -4.93 -13.46 -7.56
CA HIS A 106 -5.23 -14.86 -7.79
C HIS A 106 -5.85 -15.14 -9.17
N GLN A 107 -6.27 -14.09 -9.87
CA GLN A 107 -6.81 -14.17 -11.23
C GLN A 107 -5.76 -13.85 -12.30
N ARG A 108 -4.54 -13.53 -11.91
CA ARG A 108 -3.47 -13.15 -12.81
C ARG A 108 -2.49 -14.32 -13.00
N GLU A 109 -1.33 -14.04 -13.59
CA GLU A 109 -0.31 -15.06 -13.82
C GLU A 109 0.08 -15.77 -12.51
N GLU A 110 0.43 -17.03 -12.59
CA GLU A 110 0.75 -17.84 -11.42
C GLU A 110 1.80 -17.22 -10.50
N PHE A 111 2.82 -16.57 -11.08
CA PHE A 111 3.87 -15.95 -10.25
C PHE A 111 3.35 -14.82 -9.37
N ARG A 112 2.15 -14.29 -9.66
CA ARG A 112 1.53 -13.22 -8.87
C ARG A 112 0.67 -13.74 -7.72
N HIS A 113 0.48 -15.05 -7.61
CA HIS A 113 -0.39 -15.60 -6.58
C HIS A 113 0.22 -15.55 -5.19
N LYS A 114 1.56 -15.48 -5.10
CA LYS A 114 2.25 -15.48 -3.81
C LYS A 114 2.79 -14.10 -3.48
N SER A 115 2.60 -13.67 -2.23
CA SER A 115 3.24 -12.48 -1.69
C SER A 115 4.25 -12.91 -0.62
N VAL A 116 5.49 -12.43 -0.75
CA VAL A 116 6.52 -12.64 0.28
C VAL A 116 6.51 -11.50 1.30
N THR A 117 5.83 -10.40 1.00
CA THR A 117 5.74 -9.25 1.91
C THR A 117 4.52 -9.32 2.82
N ALA A 118 3.41 -9.93 2.36
CA ALA A 118 2.20 -10.07 3.17
C ALA A 118 2.43 -10.73 4.54
N PRO A 119 3.28 -11.78 4.66
CA PRO A 119 3.52 -12.38 5.98
C PRO A 119 4.15 -11.44 6.99
N ALA A 120 4.76 -10.33 6.56
CA ALA A 120 5.31 -9.31 7.45
C ALA A 120 4.27 -8.26 7.85
N CYS A 121 3.11 -8.26 7.21
CA CYS A 121 2.04 -7.30 7.44
C CYS A 121 0.99 -7.88 8.39
N VAL A 122 0.13 -7.00 8.91
CA VAL A 122 -1.02 -7.42 9.72
C VAL A 122 -1.98 -8.25 8.89
N GLY A 123 -2.21 -7.85 7.64
CA GLY A 123 -3.09 -8.54 6.72
C GLY A 123 -2.95 -8.01 5.31
N GLN A 124 -3.75 -8.58 4.40
CA GLN A 124 -3.71 -8.24 2.99
C GLN A 124 -5.13 -8.03 2.45
N ILE A 125 -5.28 -7.01 1.61
CA ILE A 125 -6.51 -6.72 0.88
C ILE A 125 -6.14 -6.77 -0.61
N ALA A 126 -6.88 -7.53 -1.40
CA ALA A 126 -6.59 -7.65 -2.83
C ALA A 126 -7.89 -7.79 -3.64
N GLY A 127 -7.94 -7.14 -4.81
CA GLY A 127 -9.01 -7.38 -5.77
C GLY A 127 -10.10 -6.34 -5.83
N PHE A 128 -10.06 -5.30 -5.02
CA PHE A 128 -11.14 -4.31 -4.92
C PHE A 128 -10.76 -2.95 -5.54
N GLY A 129 -9.78 -2.93 -6.44
CA GLY A 129 -9.33 -1.69 -7.06
C GLY A 129 -8.81 -0.71 -6.03
N ALA A 130 -8.95 0.58 -6.33
CA ALA A 130 -8.49 1.63 -5.42
C ALA A 130 -9.29 1.66 -4.11
N LYS A 131 -10.48 1.07 -4.09
CA LYS A 131 -11.28 0.95 -2.87
C LYS A 131 -10.54 0.21 -1.77
N GLY A 132 -9.61 -0.68 -2.14
CA GLY A 132 -8.79 -1.41 -1.18
C GLY A 132 -8.04 -0.50 -0.21
N TYR A 133 -7.57 0.65 -0.68
CA TYR A 133 -6.89 1.62 0.17
C TYR A 133 -7.82 2.21 1.23
N GLU A 134 -9.07 2.51 0.83
CA GLU A 134 -10.08 3.03 1.75
C GLU A 134 -10.46 1.98 2.79
N LEU A 135 -10.57 0.72 2.37
CA LEU A 135 -10.86 -0.38 3.29
C LEU A 135 -9.75 -0.53 4.35
N ALA A 136 -8.50 -0.38 3.93
CA ALA A 136 -7.37 -0.41 4.86
C ALA A 136 -7.42 0.78 5.84
N LEU A 137 -7.75 1.98 5.35
CA LEU A 137 -7.90 3.16 6.20
C LEU A 137 -9.02 2.96 7.22
N SER A 138 -10.15 2.38 6.82
CA SER A 138 -11.26 2.09 7.73
C SER A 138 -10.82 1.15 8.85
N TYR A 139 -10.06 0.12 8.51
CA TYR A 139 -9.52 -0.80 9.50
C TYR A 139 -8.64 -0.07 10.50
N ILE A 140 -7.73 0.77 10.01
CA ILE A 140 -6.81 1.53 10.86
C ILE A 140 -7.59 2.50 11.76
N ALA A 141 -8.61 3.17 11.24
CA ALA A 141 -9.40 4.13 11.99
C ALA A 141 -10.17 3.48 13.14
N GLU A 142 -10.65 2.26 12.93
CA GLU A 142 -11.53 1.56 13.87
C GLU A 142 -10.79 0.63 14.82
N THR A 143 -9.50 0.46 14.65
CA THR A 143 -8.69 -0.50 15.41
C THR A 143 -7.63 0.23 16.23
N GLU A 144 -7.43 -0.20 17.47
CA GLU A 144 -6.30 0.27 18.26
C GLU A 144 -5.07 -0.54 17.85
N LEU A 145 -4.13 0.15 17.26
CA LEU A 145 -2.90 -0.48 16.75
C LEU A 145 -1.71 -0.13 17.63
#